data_18cfa4ffd7f828d5f5d9d61dcab3387d
#
_entry.id   18cfa4ffd7f828d5f5d9d61dcab3387d
#
_cell.length_a   1.000
_cell.length_b   1.000
_cell.length_c   1.000
_cell.angle_alpha   90.00
_cell.angle_beta   90.00
_cell.angle_gamma   90.00
#
_symmetry.space_group_name_H-M   'P 1'
#
loop_
_entity.id
_entity.type
_entity.pdbx_description
1 polymer ?
#
loop_
_entity_poly.entity_id
_entity_poly.type
_entity_poly.pdbx_seq_one_letter_code
_entity_poly.pdbx_strand_id
1 'polypeptide(L)'
;ANRGATLEALLYAITHDEGIVKVSGEVGSGKTMLCRVLMERLPQHVVTIHLANPSLSREEILFALADELQVTLATNRVSAVLRALQEHLIDLYAQGRQVVVLIDEAHAMPAETLEEIRLLSNLESNRHKLLQIVLFGQPELNDILNRNEMRQLKERITHNFTLEPLVRADVAQYINFRMRTAGYKGPDIFSASALKRI
;
A
#
# COMPACT_ATOMS: atom_id res chain seq x y z
N ALA A 1 14.44 2.03 -14.14
CA ALA A 1 12.97 2.02 -14.24
C ALA A 1 12.42 3.41 -14.00
N ASN A 2 11.49 3.85 -14.81
CA ASN A 2 10.89 5.17 -14.68
C ASN A 2 9.89 5.16 -13.52
N ARG A 3 10.28 5.70 -12.36
CA ARG A 3 9.44 5.76 -11.15
C ARG A 3 8.14 6.54 -11.38
N GLY A 4 8.16 7.54 -12.25
CA GLY A 4 6.96 8.26 -12.67
C GLY A 4 5.98 7.33 -13.38
N ALA A 5 6.46 6.49 -14.28
CA ALA A 5 5.61 5.51 -14.97
C ALA A 5 5.04 4.47 -13.99
N THR A 6 5.82 4.03 -13.00
CA THR A 6 5.33 3.12 -11.95
C THR A 6 4.23 3.80 -11.12
N LEU A 7 4.40 5.06 -10.74
CA LEU A 7 3.39 5.81 -10.00
C LEU A 7 2.09 5.95 -10.80
N GLU A 8 2.18 6.34 -12.07
CA GLU A 8 0.98 6.48 -12.93
C GLU A 8 0.27 5.13 -13.13
N ALA A 9 1.03 4.05 -13.32
CA ALA A 9 0.46 2.71 -13.45
C ALA A 9 -0.21 2.24 -12.14
N LEU A 10 0.37 2.56 -10.97
CA LEU A 10 -0.24 2.29 -9.67
C LEU A 10 -1.53 3.09 -9.47
N LEU A 11 -1.53 4.38 -9.78
CA LEU A 11 -2.72 5.23 -9.70
C LEU A 11 -3.83 4.67 -10.58
N TYR A 12 -3.49 4.23 -11.79
CA TYR A 12 -4.44 3.60 -12.70
C TYR A 12 -5.00 2.31 -12.11
N ALA A 13 -4.16 1.36 -11.69
CA ALA A 13 -4.58 0.07 -11.13
C ALA A 13 -5.50 0.24 -9.90
N ILE A 14 -5.17 1.19 -9.02
CA ILE A 14 -5.97 1.49 -7.82
C ILE A 14 -7.35 2.05 -8.19
N THR A 15 -7.40 2.97 -9.13
CA THR A 15 -8.66 3.65 -9.48
C THR A 15 -9.58 2.82 -10.37
N HIS A 16 -9.10 1.70 -10.92
CA HIS A 16 -9.87 0.82 -11.81
C HIS A 16 -10.25 -0.54 -11.21
N ASP A 17 -10.21 -0.66 -9.88
CA ASP A 17 -10.65 -1.86 -9.13
C ASP A 17 -9.96 -3.17 -9.55
N GLU A 18 -8.65 -3.12 -9.80
CA GLU A 18 -7.91 -4.24 -10.38
C GLU A 18 -7.35 -5.26 -9.35
N GLY A 19 -7.99 -5.39 -8.19
CA GLY A 19 -7.63 -6.40 -7.19
C GLY A 19 -6.43 -6.01 -6.32
N ILE A 20 -5.59 -6.99 -5.93
CA ILE A 20 -4.41 -6.74 -5.11
C ILE A 20 -3.25 -6.36 -6.01
N VAL A 21 -2.59 -5.27 -5.69
CA VAL A 21 -1.37 -4.79 -6.35
C VAL A 21 -0.18 -5.04 -5.44
N LYS A 22 0.92 -5.51 -5.99
CA LYS A 22 2.18 -5.70 -5.26
C LYS A 22 3.27 -4.79 -5.79
N VAL A 23 3.98 -4.14 -4.87
CA VAL A 23 5.17 -3.34 -5.13
C VAL A 23 6.34 -3.91 -4.34
N SER A 24 7.30 -4.48 -5.02
CA SER A 24 8.51 -5.02 -4.39
C SER A 24 9.75 -4.19 -4.73
N GLY A 25 10.73 -4.20 -3.86
CA GLY A 25 12.02 -3.54 -4.08
C GLY A 25 12.93 -3.70 -2.87
N GLU A 26 14.22 -3.63 -3.11
CA GLU A 26 15.25 -3.71 -2.07
C GLU A 26 15.10 -2.59 -1.04
N VAL A 27 15.79 -2.75 0.10
CA VAL A 27 15.94 -1.68 1.09
C VAL A 27 16.53 -0.44 0.39
N GLY A 28 15.97 0.73 0.67
CA GLY A 28 16.41 1.97 0.03
C GLY A 28 15.92 2.18 -1.40
N SER A 29 15.12 1.28 -1.97
CA SER A 29 14.54 1.47 -3.32
C SER A 29 13.47 2.57 -3.38
N GLY A 30 13.05 3.13 -2.23
CA GLY A 30 12.09 4.22 -2.16
C GLY A 30 10.62 3.78 -2.10
N LYS A 31 10.32 2.55 -1.65
CA LYS A 31 8.94 2.05 -1.45
C LYS A 31 8.11 2.97 -0.56
N THR A 32 8.62 3.30 0.62
CA THR A 32 7.93 4.19 1.57
C THR A 32 7.70 5.59 0.99
N MET A 33 8.64 6.08 0.18
CA MET A 33 8.46 7.34 -0.54
C MET A 33 7.35 7.24 -1.57
N LEU A 34 7.34 6.17 -2.35
CA LEU A 34 6.29 5.92 -3.34
C LEU A 34 4.92 5.82 -2.66
N CYS A 35 4.84 5.13 -1.52
CA CYS A 35 3.62 5.04 -0.72
C CYS A 35 3.10 6.44 -0.32
N ARG A 36 3.96 7.32 0.17
CA ARG A 36 3.59 8.69 0.55
C ARG A 36 3.13 9.52 -0.65
N VAL A 37 3.88 9.49 -1.75
CA VAL A 37 3.49 10.20 -2.97
C VAL A 37 2.16 9.69 -3.51
N LEU A 38 1.92 8.39 -3.42
CA LEU A 38 0.67 7.78 -3.82
C LEU A 38 -0.50 8.32 -3.00
N MET A 39 -0.35 8.40 -1.66
CA MET A 39 -1.37 8.99 -0.78
C MET A 39 -1.68 10.46 -1.12
N GLU A 40 -0.67 11.24 -1.51
CA GLU A 40 -0.85 12.65 -1.91
C GLU A 40 -1.51 12.81 -3.29
N ARG A 41 -1.30 11.85 -4.19
CA ARG A 41 -1.74 11.90 -5.60
C ARG A 41 -3.09 11.24 -5.84
N LEU A 42 -3.57 10.40 -4.94
CA LEU A 42 -4.88 9.77 -5.06
C LEU A 42 -6.00 10.81 -5.03
N PRO A 43 -7.05 10.64 -5.85
CA PRO A 43 -8.18 11.57 -5.87
C PRO A 43 -8.86 11.72 -4.51
N GLN A 44 -9.51 12.86 -4.26
CA GLN A 44 -10.17 13.15 -2.97
C GLN A 44 -11.31 12.17 -2.61
N HIS A 45 -11.93 11.53 -3.60
CA HIS A 45 -12.95 10.52 -3.34
C HIS A 45 -12.37 9.18 -2.86
N VAL A 46 -11.05 9.01 -2.91
CA VAL A 46 -10.37 7.82 -2.42
C VAL A 46 -10.02 8.00 -0.95
N VAL A 47 -10.57 7.13 -0.11
CA VAL A 47 -10.20 7.01 1.30
C VAL A 47 -8.96 6.13 1.38
N THR A 48 -7.86 6.68 1.86
CA THR A 48 -6.57 5.97 1.92
C THR A 48 -6.27 5.58 3.35
N ILE A 49 -5.98 4.30 3.57
CA ILE A 49 -5.53 3.74 4.84
C ILE A 49 -4.09 3.28 4.67
N HIS A 50 -3.21 3.63 5.61
CA HIS A 50 -1.82 3.21 5.60
C HIS A 50 -1.51 2.35 6.83
N LEU A 51 -1.28 1.07 6.62
CA LEU A 51 -0.88 0.11 7.65
C LEU A 51 0.64 -0.09 7.57
N ALA A 52 1.35 0.53 8.50
CA ALA A 52 2.82 0.48 8.57
C ALA A 52 3.34 -0.57 9.57
N ASN A 53 2.46 -1.16 10.41
CA ASN A 53 2.86 -2.17 11.37
C ASN A 53 2.74 -3.58 10.77
N PRO A 54 3.87 -4.27 10.48
CA PRO A 54 3.83 -5.62 9.92
C PRO A 54 3.52 -6.70 10.96
N SER A 55 3.53 -6.37 12.26
CA SER A 55 3.33 -7.33 13.34
C SER A 55 1.85 -7.55 13.70
N LEU A 56 0.93 -6.93 12.98
CA LEU A 56 -0.51 -7.13 13.22
C LEU A 56 -0.90 -8.59 13.04
N SER A 57 -1.60 -9.14 14.02
CA SER A 57 -2.24 -10.45 13.92
C SER A 57 -3.42 -10.40 12.96
N ARG A 58 -3.94 -11.58 12.62
CA ARG A 58 -5.13 -11.75 11.80
C ARG A 58 -6.34 -10.94 12.31
N GLU A 59 -6.53 -10.89 13.63
CA GLU A 59 -7.63 -10.15 14.23
C GLU A 59 -7.33 -8.66 14.33
N GLU A 60 -6.12 -8.31 14.72
CA GLU A 60 -5.70 -6.92 14.89
C GLU A 60 -5.80 -6.10 13.59
N ILE A 61 -5.58 -6.69 12.43
CA ILE A 61 -5.73 -5.99 11.16
C ILE A 61 -7.17 -5.53 10.93
N LEU A 62 -8.17 -6.29 11.36
CA LEU A 62 -9.59 -5.93 11.25
C LEU A 62 -9.92 -4.75 12.15
N PHE A 63 -9.41 -4.75 13.38
CA PHE A 63 -9.59 -3.63 14.31
C PHE A 63 -8.85 -2.38 13.83
N ALA A 64 -7.64 -2.53 13.30
CA ALA A 64 -6.89 -1.41 12.73
C ALA A 64 -7.63 -0.76 11.56
N LEU A 65 -8.23 -1.55 10.67
CA LEU A 65 -9.06 -1.03 9.59
C LEU A 65 -10.33 -0.33 10.11
N ALA A 66 -10.98 -0.89 11.12
CA ALA A 66 -12.16 -0.28 11.73
C ALA A 66 -11.83 1.07 12.37
N ASP A 67 -10.69 1.16 13.07
CA ASP A 67 -10.22 2.41 13.68
C ASP A 67 -9.91 3.47 12.62
N GLU A 68 -9.17 3.11 11.58
CA GLU A 68 -8.84 4.05 10.48
C GLU A 68 -10.08 4.55 9.73
N LEU A 69 -11.08 3.71 9.57
CA LEU A 69 -12.37 4.06 8.97
C LEU A 69 -13.35 4.70 9.96
N GLN A 70 -12.97 4.84 11.24
CA GLN A 70 -13.81 5.38 12.30
C GLN A 70 -15.14 4.63 12.47
N VAL A 71 -15.10 3.31 12.28
CA VAL A 71 -16.27 2.44 12.46
C VAL A 71 -16.56 2.26 13.94
N THR A 72 -17.77 2.61 14.36
CA THR A 72 -18.19 2.37 15.75
C THR A 72 -18.48 0.89 15.97
N LEU A 73 -17.74 0.26 16.88
CA LEU A 73 -17.89 -1.14 17.21
C LEU A 73 -18.71 -1.30 18.49
N ALA A 74 -19.82 -2.04 18.42
CA ALA A 74 -20.64 -2.36 19.60
C ALA A 74 -20.04 -3.49 20.44
N THR A 75 -19.10 -4.27 19.89
CA THR A 75 -18.50 -5.44 20.55
C THR A 75 -17.14 -5.76 19.89
N ASN A 76 -16.27 -6.41 20.65
CA ASN A 76 -14.96 -6.87 20.18
C ASN A 76 -14.99 -8.27 19.53
N ARG A 77 -16.17 -8.78 19.18
CA ARG A 77 -16.26 -10.07 18.45
C ARG A 77 -15.84 -9.88 16.99
N VAL A 78 -14.87 -10.65 16.54
CA VAL A 78 -14.30 -10.59 15.17
C VAL A 78 -15.38 -10.63 14.09
N SER A 79 -16.37 -11.51 14.22
CA SER A 79 -17.47 -11.61 13.26
C SER A 79 -18.34 -10.34 13.19
N ALA A 80 -18.51 -9.65 14.31
CA ALA A 80 -19.23 -8.37 14.34
C ALA A 80 -18.40 -7.23 13.76
N VAL A 81 -17.08 -7.23 13.99
CA VAL A 81 -16.16 -6.25 13.39
C VAL A 81 -16.15 -6.39 11.88
N LEU A 82 -16.04 -7.61 11.36
CA LEU A 82 -16.04 -7.86 9.92
C LEU A 82 -17.35 -7.40 9.26
N ARG A 83 -18.50 -7.67 9.91
CA ARG A 83 -19.80 -7.20 9.41
C ARG A 83 -19.89 -5.68 9.42
N ALA A 84 -19.49 -5.03 10.50
CA ALA A 84 -19.50 -3.57 10.62
C ALA A 84 -18.59 -2.92 9.57
N LEU A 85 -17.41 -3.49 9.31
CA LEU A 85 -16.52 -3.07 8.25
C LEU A 85 -17.20 -3.18 6.88
N GLN A 86 -17.80 -4.33 6.59
CA GLN A 86 -18.46 -4.56 5.30
C GLN A 86 -19.62 -3.58 5.08
N GLU A 87 -20.47 -3.37 6.07
CA GLU A 87 -21.58 -2.40 6.01
C GLU A 87 -21.06 -0.98 5.75
N HIS A 88 -20.01 -0.57 6.48
CA HIS A 88 -19.42 0.75 6.30
C HIS A 88 -18.78 0.94 4.92
N LEU A 89 -18.10 -0.08 4.41
CA LEU A 89 -17.51 -0.05 3.06
C LEU A 89 -18.60 0.04 1.97
N ILE A 90 -19.73 -0.64 2.15
CA ILE A 90 -20.89 -0.54 1.24
C ILE A 90 -21.43 0.89 1.25
N ASP A 91 -21.55 1.50 2.43
CA ASP A 91 -22.04 2.89 2.56
C ASP A 91 -21.08 3.88 1.88
N LEU A 92 -19.77 3.71 2.04
CA LEU A 92 -18.77 4.53 1.35
C LEU A 92 -18.87 4.36 -0.16
N TYR A 93 -19.01 3.13 -0.64
CA TYR A 93 -19.18 2.85 -2.06
C TYR A 93 -20.45 3.51 -2.62
N ALA A 94 -21.58 3.45 -1.89
CA ALA A 94 -22.82 4.11 -2.28
C ALA A 94 -22.70 5.64 -2.36
N GLN A 95 -21.74 6.23 -1.60
CA GLN A 95 -21.41 7.66 -1.65
C GLN A 95 -20.41 7.99 -2.78
N GLY A 96 -20.04 7.03 -3.63
CA GLY A 96 -19.03 7.20 -4.67
C GLY A 96 -17.59 7.29 -4.14
N ARG A 97 -17.34 6.81 -2.92
CA ARG A 97 -16.01 6.78 -2.30
C ARG A 97 -15.39 5.40 -2.43
N GLN A 98 -14.14 5.36 -2.81
CA GLN A 98 -13.33 4.14 -2.92
C GLN A 98 -12.37 4.06 -1.73
N VAL A 99 -12.15 2.86 -1.18
CA VAL A 99 -11.20 2.65 -0.08
C VAL A 99 -9.98 1.89 -0.58
N VAL A 100 -8.81 2.42 -0.28
CA VAL A 100 -7.51 1.85 -0.62
C VAL A 100 -6.71 1.61 0.66
N VAL A 101 -6.22 0.39 0.84
CA VAL A 101 -5.35 0.01 1.94
C VAL A 101 -3.93 -0.18 1.41
N LEU A 102 -3.02 0.66 1.87
CA LEU A 102 -1.59 0.56 1.59
C LEU A 102 -0.91 -0.16 2.75
N ILE A 103 -0.37 -1.34 2.50
CA ILE A 103 0.26 -2.19 3.53
C ILE A 103 1.76 -2.17 3.30
N ASP A 104 2.50 -1.55 4.22
CA ASP A 104 3.95 -1.50 4.17
C ASP A 104 4.57 -2.73 4.85
N GLU A 105 5.81 -3.08 4.46
CA GLU A 105 6.58 -4.19 5.02
C GLU A 105 5.83 -5.54 5.00
N ALA A 106 5.02 -5.79 3.97
CA ALA A 106 4.17 -6.99 3.87
C ALA A 106 4.96 -8.32 3.93
N HIS A 107 6.26 -8.31 3.58
CA HIS A 107 7.16 -9.46 3.69
C HIS A 107 7.41 -9.89 5.16
N ALA A 108 7.21 -8.98 6.12
CA ALA A 108 7.37 -9.25 7.54
C ALA A 108 6.06 -9.63 8.25
N MET A 109 4.93 -9.68 7.51
CA MET A 109 3.65 -10.06 8.09
C MET A 109 3.53 -11.55 8.34
N PRO A 110 2.84 -11.98 9.42
CA PRO A 110 2.48 -13.38 9.62
C PRO A 110 1.66 -13.94 8.45
N ALA A 111 1.84 -15.22 8.12
CA ALA A 111 1.09 -15.87 7.04
C ALA A 111 -0.42 -15.79 7.23
N GLU A 112 -0.90 -15.94 8.46
CA GLU A 112 -2.31 -15.82 8.83
C GLU A 112 -2.88 -14.43 8.60
N THR A 113 -2.06 -13.37 8.76
CA THR A 113 -2.45 -11.98 8.48
C THR A 113 -2.52 -11.73 6.97
N LEU A 114 -1.58 -12.26 6.20
CA LEU A 114 -1.63 -12.22 4.74
C LEU A 114 -2.87 -12.95 4.20
N GLU A 115 -3.27 -14.05 4.83
CA GLU A 115 -4.50 -14.77 4.46
C GLU A 115 -5.75 -13.93 4.78
N GLU A 116 -5.78 -13.18 5.88
CA GLU A 116 -6.89 -12.27 6.18
C GLU A 116 -6.97 -11.14 5.15
N ILE A 117 -5.84 -10.63 4.67
CA ILE A 117 -5.78 -9.66 3.57
C ILE A 117 -6.42 -10.23 2.31
N ARG A 118 -6.16 -11.51 2.00
CA ARG A 118 -6.81 -12.19 0.89
C ARG A 118 -8.33 -12.25 1.06
N LEU A 119 -8.80 -12.58 2.26
CA LEU A 119 -10.24 -12.62 2.56
C LEU A 119 -10.87 -11.23 2.45
N LEU A 120 -10.22 -10.19 2.95
CA LEU A 120 -10.66 -8.80 2.82
C LEU A 120 -10.76 -8.36 1.35
N SER A 121 -9.86 -8.83 0.49
CA SER A 121 -9.91 -8.54 -0.95
C SER A 121 -11.13 -9.13 -1.66
N ASN A 122 -11.84 -10.07 -1.02
CA ASN A 122 -13.07 -10.65 -1.54
C ASN A 122 -14.33 -9.86 -1.20
N LEU A 123 -14.22 -8.81 -0.37
CA LEU A 123 -15.36 -7.96 -0.05
C LEU A 123 -15.82 -7.23 -1.31
N GLU A 124 -17.03 -7.53 -1.75
CA GLU A 124 -17.61 -7.01 -2.99
C GLU A 124 -19.06 -6.54 -2.76
N SER A 125 -19.46 -5.55 -3.54
CA SER A 125 -20.86 -5.14 -3.69
C SER A 125 -21.18 -5.04 -5.18
N ASN A 126 -22.19 -5.77 -5.63
CA ASN A 126 -22.63 -5.77 -7.04
C ASN A 126 -21.48 -5.97 -8.05
N ARG A 127 -20.56 -6.89 -7.77
CA ARG A 127 -19.34 -7.19 -8.56
C ARG A 127 -18.24 -6.11 -8.51
N HIS A 128 -18.36 -5.12 -7.63
CA HIS A 128 -17.32 -4.12 -7.43
C HIS A 128 -16.55 -4.41 -6.16
N LYS A 129 -15.23 -4.28 -6.21
CA LYS A 129 -14.35 -4.42 -5.06
C LYS A 129 -14.61 -3.28 -4.08
N LEU A 130 -14.86 -3.60 -2.81
CA LEU A 130 -15.04 -2.62 -1.75
C LEU A 130 -13.70 -2.12 -1.20
N LEU A 131 -12.65 -2.94 -1.30
CA LEU A 131 -11.29 -2.60 -0.89
C LEU A 131 -10.32 -2.83 -2.03
N GLN A 132 -9.52 -1.82 -2.32
CA GLN A 132 -8.28 -1.94 -3.09
C GLN A 132 -7.11 -2.12 -2.13
N ILE A 133 -6.22 -3.04 -2.44
CA ILE A 133 -5.08 -3.36 -1.55
C ILE A 133 -3.79 -3.25 -2.33
N VAL A 134 -2.82 -2.53 -1.76
CA VAL A 134 -1.46 -2.43 -2.29
C VAL A 134 -0.48 -2.97 -1.25
N LEU A 135 0.24 -4.01 -1.61
CA LEU A 135 1.26 -4.63 -0.77
C LEU A 135 2.64 -4.08 -1.15
N PHE A 136 3.29 -3.41 -0.22
CA PHE A 136 4.69 -3.00 -0.35
C PHE A 136 5.58 -3.97 0.44
N GLY A 137 6.64 -4.45 -0.17
CA GLY A 137 7.55 -5.37 0.50
C GLY A 137 8.93 -5.45 -0.15
N GLN A 138 9.84 -6.10 0.55
CA GLN A 138 11.14 -6.47 0.01
C GLN A 138 11.00 -7.69 -0.93
N PRO A 139 12.03 -8.04 -1.72
CA PRO A 139 11.98 -9.19 -2.64
C PRO A 139 11.59 -10.51 -1.98
N GLU A 140 11.87 -10.69 -0.68
CA GLU A 140 11.47 -11.86 0.11
C GLU A 140 9.95 -12.09 0.11
N LEU A 141 9.15 -11.06 -0.15
CA LEU A 141 7.72 -11.21 -0.33
C LEU A 141 7.39 -12.14 -1.49
N ASN A 142 8.22 -12.16 -2.53
CA ASN A 142 8.03 -13.07 -3.66
C ASN A 142 8.22 -14.52 -3.24
N ASP A 143 9.21 -14.80 -2.36
CA ASP A 143 9.49 -16.15 -1.86
C ASP A 143 8.35 -16.62 -0.95
N ILE A 144 7.82 -15.73 -0.11
CA ILE A 144 6.66 -16.01 0.73
C ILE A 144 5.44 -16.35 -0.14
N LEU A 145 5.14 -15.55 -1.14
CA LEU A 145 4.00 -15.74 -2.04
C LEU A 145 4.13 -17.00 -2.93
N ASN A 146 5.34 -17.51 -3.11
CA ASN A 146 5.58 -18.75 -3.87
C ASN A 146 5.34 -20.02 -3.03
N ARG A 147 5.11 -19.92 -1.73
CA ARG A 147 4.78 -21.05 -0.88
C ARG A 147 3.38 -21.58 -1.23
N ASN A 148 3.19 -22.88 -1.11
CA ASN A 148 1.90 -23.51 -1.44
C ASN A 148 0.72 -22.92 -0.67
N GLU A 149 0.92 -22.59 0.59
CA GLU A 149 -0.07 -21.98 1.47
C GLU A 149 -0.51 -20.58 1.02
N MET A 150 0.34 -19.85 0.28
CA MET A 150 0.07 -18.51 -0.22
C MET A 150 -0.47 -18.47 -1.66
N ARG A 151 -0.68 -19.63 -2.27
CA ARG A 151 -1.13 -19.72 -3.67
C ARG A 151 -2.37 -18.90 -3.96
N GLN A 152 -3.36 -18.96 -3.09
CA GLN A 152 -4.63 -18.23 -3.28
C GLN A 152 -4.45 -16.72 -3.19
N LEU A 153 -3.58 -16.23 -2.30
CA LEU A 153 -3.23 -14.82 -2.24
C LEU A 153 -2.48 -14.39 -3.51
N LYS A 154 -1.50 -15.18 -3.94
CA LYS A 154 -0.73 -14.92 -5.16
C LYS A 154 -1.63 -14.80 -6.40
N GLU A 155 -2.64 -15.66 -6.53
CA GLU A 155 -3.62 -15.64 -7.62
C GLU A 155 -4.50 -14.38 -7.62
N ARG A 156 -4.62 -13.69 -6.50
CA ARG A 156 -5.36 -12.42 -6.37
C ARG A 156 -4.53 -11.18 -6.72
N ILE A 157 -3.22 -11.34 -6.83
CA ILE A 157 -2.33 -10.24 -7.21
C ILE A 157 -2.38 -10.08 -8.73
N THR A 158 -3.00 -9.00 -9.18
CA THR A 158 -3.21 -8.71 -10.60
C THR A 158 -2.04 -7.95 -11.22
N HIS A 159 -1.37 -7.11 -10.40
CA HIS A 159 -0.26 -6.30 -10.86
C HIS A 159 0.95 -6.44 -9.93
N ASN A 160 2.11 -6.58 -10.56
CA ASN A 160 3.40 -6.68 -9.88
C ASN A 160 4.32 -5.57 -10.39
N PHE A 161 4.72 -4.69 -9.50
CA PHE A 161 5.69 -3.64 -9.78
C PHE A 161 6.98 -3.92 -9.02
N THR A 162 8.11 -3.74 -9.68
CA THR A 162 9.42 -3.85 -9.05
C THR A 162 10.11 -2.49 -9.09
N LEU A 163 10.49 -1.99 -7.92
CA LEU A 163 11.29 -0.79 -7.79
C LEU A 163 12.77 -1.18 -7.76
N GLU A 164 13.48 -0.75 -8.77
CA GLU A 164 14.94 -0.87 -8.78
C GLU A 164 15.58 0.10 -7.77
N PRO A 165 16.75 -0.22 -7.22
CA PRO A 165 17.51 0.71 -6.40
C PRO A 165 17.69 2.06 -7.09
N LEU A 166 17.82 3.12 -6.31
CA LEU A 166 18.15 4.44 -6.86
C LEU A 166 19.53 4.37 -7.53
N VAL A 167 19.56 4.68 -8.82
CA VAL A 167 20.84 4.85 -9.51
C VAL A 167 21.44 6.20 -9.12
N ARG A 168 22.77 6.31 -9.20
CA ARG A 168 23.51 7.53 -8.82
C ARG A 168 22.94 8.82 -9.45
N ALA A 169 22.47 8.73 -10.69
CA ALA A 169 21.87 9.87 -11.37
C ALA A 169 20.58 10.39 -10.69
N ASP A 170 19.86 9.50 -10.01
CA ASP A 170 18.59 9.83 -9.36
C ASP A 170 18.79 10.33 -7.91
N VAL A 171 19.95 10.05 -7.29
CA VAL A 171 20.25 10.41 -5.89
C VAL A 171 20.16 11.92 -5.69
N ALA A 172 20.71 12.71 -6.59
CA ALA A 172 20.67 14.17 -6.51
C ALA A 172 19.23 14.70 -6.56
N GLN A 173 18.43 14.17 -7.49
CA GLN A 173 17.02 14.53 -7.62
C GLN A 173 16.23 14.12 -6.37
N TYR A 174 16.50 12.93 -5.85
CA TYR A 174 15.88 12.43 -4.63
C TYR A 174 16.18 13.33 -3.42
N ILE A 175 17.45 13.69 -3.21
CA ILE A 175 17.86 14.56 -2.11
C ILE A 175 17.18 15.93 -2.24
N ASN A 176 17.23 16.54 -3.41
CA ASN A 176 16.60 17.82 -3.67
C ASN A 176 15.08 17.78 -3.44
N PHE A 177 14.42 16.74 -3.91
CA PHE A 177 13.00 16.53 -3.65
C PHE A 177 12.70 16.44 -2.15
N ARG A 178 13.46 15.63 -1.39
CA ARG A 178 13.29 15.49 0.07
C ARG A 178 13.47 16.82 0.79
N MET A 179 14.47 17.60 0.40
CA MET A 179 14.72 18.91 0.98
C MET A 179 13.58 19.89 0.69
N ARG A 180 13.08 19.94 -0.55
CA ARG A 180 11.93 20.78 -0.93
C ARG A 180 10.68 20.41 -0.17
N THR A 181 10.40 19.11 -0.02
CA THR A 181 9.27 18.59 0.76
C THR A 181 9.40 18.94 2.25
N ALA A 182 10.62 19.00 2.77
CA ALA A 182 10.91 19.45 4.13
C ALA A 182 10.86 20.99 4.30
N GLY A 183 10.48 21.73 3.25
CA GLY A 183 10.34 23.18 3.29
C GLY A 183 11.60 23.97 2.91
N TYR A 184 12.68 23.33 2.52
CA TYR A 184 13.88 24.04 2.08
C TYR A 184 13.68 24.70 0.72
N LYS A 185 13.86 26.03 0.65
CA LYS A 185 13.68 26.86 -0.56
C LYS A 185 14.98 27.45 -1.11
N GLY A 186 16.12 27.10 -0.52
CA GLY A 186 17.43 27.60 -0.93
C GLY A 186 18.04 26.90 -2.16
N PRO A 187 19.24 27.29 -2.58
CA PRO A 187 19.99 26.61 -3.64
C PRO A 187 20.43 25.22 -3.21
N ASP A 188 20.90 24.41 -4.15
CA ASP A 188 21.39 23.06 -3.85
C ASP A 188 22.52 23.09 -2.84
N ILE A 189 22.34 22.39 -1.70
CA ILE A 189 23.31 22.40 -0.58
C ILE A 189 24.48 21.47 -0.87
N PHE A 190 24.22 20.35 -1.56
CA PHE A 190 25.24 19.33 -1.78
C PHE A 190 25.97 19.55 -3.09
N SER A 191 27.31 19.61 -3.01
CA SER A 191 28.14 19.67 -4.19
C SER A 191 28.06 18.37 -5.01
N ALA A 192 28.35 18.46 -6.31
CA ALA A 192 28.41 17.28 -7.18
C ALA A 192 29.38 16.22 -6.69
N SER A 193 30.48 16.62 -6.02
CA SER A 193 31.45 15.73 -5.41
C SER A 193 30.92 15.01 -4.16
N ALA A 194 30.09 15.69 -3.35
CA ALA A 194 29.43 15.08 -2.20
C ALA A 194 28.38 14.04 -2.66
N LEU A 195 27.58 14.37 -3.67
CA LEU A 195 26.58 13.48 -4.24
C LEU A 195 27.18 12.22 -4.92
N LYS A 196 28.44 12.28 -5.33
CA LYS A 196 29.16 11.12 -5.88
C LYS A 196 29.65 10.13 -4.81
N ARG A 197 29.66 10.52 -3.52
CA ARG A 197 30.12 9.68 -2.40
C ARG A 197 28.97 8.95 -1.69
N ILE A 198 27.75 9.29 -1.97
CA ILE A 198 26.53 8.63 -1.54
C ILE A 198 26.14 7.53 -2.55
#